data_c6ed706a0190948315da993b02f932ba
#
_entry.id   c6ed706a0190948315da993b02f932ba
#
_cell.length_a   1.000
_cell.length_b   1.000
_cell.length_c   1.000
_cell.angle_alpha   90.00
_cell.angle_beta   90.00
_cell.angle_gamma   90.00
#
_symmetry.space_group_name_H-M   'P 1'
#
loop_
_entity.id
_entity.type
_entity.pdbx_description
1 polymer ?
#
loop_
_entity_poly.entity_id
_entity_poly.type
_entity_poly.pdbx_seq_one_letter_code
_entity_poly.pdbx_strand_id
1 'polypeptide(L)'
;NYEKYWDDISPFIKFGCLKDTKFCDKMNDYILFKNLDDKYLTLPELLVKEEEKKDENKDEAEVLDADGNPIKKESTDTADENTEEKDERKVIYYVTDKLQQGQYIKMFKEQNMDAVILDHNIDTSFISQLEQRNEHYKFMRIDADVTESLKDETSAEDLKAETDTLTDVFKKALNNDKLTVKVEKLKNADIASVITLSEEGRRMQDMMKMYAMNGMGGMDPNMFAADQTLTLNANNELV
;
A
#
# COMPACT_ATOMS: atom_id res chain seq x y z
N ASN A 1 -15.42 -18.78 -19.29
CA ASN A 1 -14.26 -19.65 -19.64
C ASN A 1 -12.92 -18.93 -19.66
N TYR A 2 -12.87 -17.61 -19.87
CA TYR A 2 -11.63 -16.83 -19.90
C TYR A 2 -10.94 -16.79 -18.52
N GLU A 3 -11.67 -16.48 -17.45
CA GLU A 3 -11.18 -16.49 -16.06
C GLU A 3 -10.57 -17.85 -15.66
N LYS A 4 -11.19 -18.96 -16.11
CA LYS A 4 -10.72 -20.31 -15.77
C LYS A 4 -9.27 -20.59 -16.21
N TYR A 5 -8.84 -19.96 -17.28
CA TYR A 5 -7.50 -20.16 -17.85
C TYR A 5 -6.59 -18.96 -17.60
N TRP A 6 -7.08 -17.94 -16.88
CA TRP A 6 -6.35 -16.71 -16.72
C TRP A 6 -5.00 -16.90 -16.02
N ASP A 7 -4.96 -17.67 -14.95
CA ASP A 7 -3.72 -17.91 -14.20
C ASP A 7 -2.64 -18.57 -15.10
N ASP A 8 -3.04 -19.42 -16.04
CA ASP A 8 -2.11 -20.08 -16.97
C ASP A 8 -1.61 -19.14 -18.09
N ILE A 9 -2.48 -18.25 -18.59
CA ILE A 9 -2.17 -17.42 -19.75
C ILE A 9 -1.71 -16.02 -19.39
N SER A 10 -2.00 -15.54 -18.19
CA SER A 10 -1.71 -14.16 -17.77
C SER A 10 -0.23 -13.76 -17.88
N PRO A 11 0.77 -14.63 -17.56
CA PRO A 11 2.17 -14.26 -17.71
C PRO A 11 2.54 -13.95 -19.18
N PHE A 12 1.97 -14.70 -20.13
CA PHE A 12 2.21 -14.50 -21.57
C PHE A 12 1.57 -13.22 -22.07
N ILE A 13 0.34 -12.92 -21.63
CA ILE A 13 -0.36 -11.68 -21.98
C ILE A 13 0.39 -10.47 -21.39
N LYS A 14 0.77 -10.52 -20.13
CA LYS A 14 1.56 -9.47 -19.46
C LYS A 14 2.90 -9.27 -20.16
N PHE A 15 3.58 -10.35 -20.54
CA PHE A 15 4.82 -10.26 -21.33
C PHE A 15 4.59 -9.60 -22.69
N GLY A 16 3.51 -9.95 -23.40
CA GLY A 16 3.11 -9.31 -24.65
C GLY A 16 2.89 -7.80 -24.47
N CYS A 17 2.24 -7.40 -23.38
CA CYS A 17 2.03 -6.01 -23.03
C CYS A 17 3.33 -5.24 -22.79
N LEU A 18 4.31 -5.89 -22.14
CA LEU A 18 5.63 -5.30 -21.90
C LEU A 18 6.43 -5.11 -23.19
N LYS A 19 6.20 -5.94 -24.21
CA LYS A 19 6.95 -5.92 -25.48
C LYS A 19 6.30 -5.05 -26.54
N ASP A 20 4.98 -4.99 -26.58
CA ASP A 20 4.21 -4.27 -27.60
C ASP A 20 3.14 -3.39 -26.98
N THR A 21 3.34 -2.08 -27.10
CA THR A 21 2.43 -1.05 -26.59
C THR A 21 1.05 -1.14 -27.23
N LYS A 22 0.98 -1.40 -28.54
CA LYS A 22 -0.31 -1.52 -29.25
C LYS A 22 -1.08 -2.76 -28.83
N PHE A 23 -0.37 -3.84 -28.52
CA PHE A 23 -0.99 -5.04 -27.95
C PHE A 23 -1.55 -4.72 -26.57
N CYS A 24 -0.77 -4.04 -25.72
CA CYS A 24 -1.20 -3.63 -24.38
C CYS A 24 -2.45 -2.74 -24.45
N ASP A 25 -2.52 -1.76 -25.36
CA ASP A 25 -3.68 -0.89 -25.53
C ASP A 25 -4.96 -1.67 -25.84
N LYS A 26 -4.85 -2.74 -26.62
CA LYS A 26 -5.99 -3.60 -26.96
C LYS A 26 -6.40 -4.55 -25.83
N MET A 27 -5.45 -4.93 -24.99
CA MET A 27 -5.67 -5.90 -23.92
C MET A 27 -6.05 -5.23 -22.60
N ASN A 28 -5.81 -3.95 -22.42
CA ASN A 28 -5.93 -3.24 -21.15
C ASN A 28 -7.25 -3.49 -20.42
N ASP A 29 -8.37 -3.43 -21.15
CA ASP A 29 -9.71 -3.63 -20.59
C ASP A 29 -10.08 -5.11 -20.35
N TYR A 30 -9.24 -6.04 -20.79
CA TYR A 30 -9.45 -7.48 -20.69
C TYR A 30 -8.48 -8.16 -19.73
N ILE A 31 -7.52 -7.44 -19.19
CA ILE A 31 -6.59 -7.95 -18.19
C ILE A 31 -7.35 -8.13 -16.87
N LEU A 32 -7.26 -9.35 -16.32
CA LEU A 32 -7.91 -9.68 -15.07
C LEU A 32 -6.93 -9.61 -13.90
N PHE A 33 -7.42 -9.14 -12.79
CA PHE A 33 -6.74 -9.12 -11.49
C PHE A 33 -7.56 -9.94 -10.51
N LYS A 34 -6.92 -10.88 -9.85
CA LYS A 34 -7.55 -11.70 -8.82
C LYS A 34 -7.50 -10.97 -7.50
N ASN A 35 -8.64 -10.79 -6.85
CA ASN A 35 -8.71 -10.10 -5.56
C ASN A 35 -8.54 -11.03 -4.36
N LEU A 36 -8.62 -10.51 -3.13
CA LEU A 36 -8.49 -11.28 -1.89
C LEU A 36 -9.60 -12.31 -1.67
N ASP A 37 -10.73 -12.19 -2.38
CA ASP A 37 -11.86 -13.14 -2.35
C ASP A 37 -11.83 -14.13 -3.53
N ASP A 38 -10.68 -14.24 -4.21
CA ASP A 38 -10.48 -15.09 -5.38
C ASP A 38 -11.41 -14.77 -6.58
N LYS A 39 -11.94 -13.53 -6.66
CA LYS A 39 -12.71 -13.02 -7.78
C LYS A 39 -11.80 -12.32 -8.78
N TYR A 40 -12.10 -12.48 -10.07
CA TYR A 40 -11.40 -11.78 -11.12
C TYR A 40 -12.11 -10.48 -11.47
N LEU A 41 -11.37 -9.39 -11.53
CA LEU A 41 -11.82 -8.05 -11.84
C LEU A 41 -10.92 -7.44 -12.91
N THR A 42 -11.50 -6.69 -13.83
CA THR A 42 -10.76 -5.85 -14.78
C THR A 42 -10.25 -4.59 -14.09
N LEU A 43 -9.27 -3.92 -14.70
CA LEU A 43 -8.76 -2.66 -14.17
C LEU A 43 -9.86 -1.58 -14.04
N PRO A 44 -10.77 -1.38 -15.02
CA PRO A 44 -11.89 -0.47 -14.83
C PRO A 44 -12.79 -0.81 -13.63
N GLU A 45 -13.10 -2.10 -13.41
CA GLU A 45 -13.90 -2.54 -12.27
C GLU A 45 -13.21 -2.29 -10.92
N LEU A 46 -11.89 -2.44 -10.85
CA LEU A 46 -11.12 -2.11 -9.66
C LEU A 46 -11.20 -0.61 -9.33
N LEU A 47 -11.08 0.23 -10.36
CA LEU A 47 -11.10 1.69 -10.19
C LEU A 47 -12.49 2.21 -9.78
N VAL A 48 -13.58 1.61 -10.26
CA VAL A 48 -14.96 1.96 -9.86
C VAL A 48 -15.21 1.58 -8.40
N LYS A 49 -14.81 0.38 -7.96
CA LYS A 49 -14.96 -0.05 -6.56
C LYS A 49 -14.29 0.87 -5.55
N GLU A 50 -13.16 1.46 -5.91
CA GLU A 50 -12.47 2.42 -5.05
C GLU A 50 -13.20 3.78 -4.98
N GLU A 51 -13.96 4.16 -6.01
CA GLU A 51 -14.82 5.37 -5.97
C GLU A 51 -16.00 5.18 -5.02
N GLU A 52 -16.73 4.08 -5.13
CA GLU A 52 -17.87 3.78 -4.28
C GLU A 52 -17.49 3.78 -2.78
N LYS A 53 -16.33 3.23 -2.43
CA LYS A 53 -15.82 3.23 -1.05
C LYS A 53 -15.46 4.62 -0.53
N LYS A 54 -14.98 5.53 -1.38
CA LYS A 54 -14.68 6.91 -0.99
C LYS A 54 -15.94 7.74 -0.76
N ASP A 55 -17.01 7.45 -1.47
CA ASP A 55 -18.28 8.14 -1.30
C ASP A 55 -19.02 7.64 -0.05
N GLU A 56 -18.99 6.35 0.28
CA GLU A 56 -19.56 5.81 1.53
C GLU A 56 -18.86 6.38 2.78
N ASN A 57 -17.55 6.60 2.74
CA ASN A 57 -16.81 7.26 3.84
C ASN A 57 -17.02 8.78 3.93
N LYS A 58 -17.54 9.42 2.90
CA LYS A 58 -17.86 10.86 2.94
C LYS A 58 -19.21 11.15 3.58
N ASP A 59 -20.16 10.24 3.49
CA ASP A 59 -21.51 10.40 4.05
C ASP A 59 -21.54 10.27 5.59
N GLU A 60 -20.50 9.70 6.23
CA GLU A 60 -20.42 9.59 7.69
C GLU A 60 -19.81 10.82 8.40
N ALA A 61 -19.32 11.82 7.68
CA ALA A 61 -18.63 12.98 8.25
C ALA A 61 -19.24 14.34 7.94
N GLU A 62 -20.56 14.46 7.86
CA GLU A 62 -21.22 15.79 7.97
C GLU A 62 -21.26 16.24 9.43
N VAL A 63 -20.26 17.01 9.85
CA VAL A 63 -20.29 17.71 11.12
C VAL A 63 -21.25 18.89 11.00
N LEU A 64 -22.41 18.77 11.61
CA LEU A 64 -23.39 19.85 11.73
C LEU A 64 -23.03 20.75 12.93
N ASP A 65 -23.22 22.05 12.79
CA ASP A 65 -23.13 23.00 13.92
C ASP A 65 -24.30 22.79 14.91
N ALA A 66 -24.24 23.51 16.03
CA ALA A 66 -25.26 23.41 17.08
C ALA A 66 -26.68 23.82 16.62
N ASP A 67 -26.79 24.41 15.43
CA ASP A 67 -28.04 24.89 14.80
C ASP A 67 -28.45 23.99 13.60
N GLY A 68 -27.71 22.91 13.32
CA GLY A 68 -28.07 21.92 12.30
C GLY A 68 -27.69 22.27 10.86
N ASN A 69 -26.73 23.17 10.65
CA ASN A 69 -26.26 23.56 9.32
C ASN A 69 -24.89 22.92 9.00
N PRO A 70 -24.63 22.51 7.75
CA PRO A 70 -23.33 21.93 7.37
C PRO A 70 -22.21 22.99 7.43
N ILE A 71 -21.17 22.71 8.22
CA ILE A 71 -19.99 23.59 8.34
C ILE A 71 -19.12 23.44 7.10
N LYS A 72 -19.14 24.44 6.20
CA LYS A 72 -18.13 24.58 5.16
C LYS A 72 -16.81 25.03 5.80
N LYS A 73 -15.81 24.18 5.83
CA LYS A 73 -14.44 24.57 6.15
C LYS A 73 -13.90 25.48 5.05
N GLU A 74 -13.89 26.80 5.31
CA GLU A 74 -13.07 27.73 4.53
C GLU A 74 -11.60 27.48 4.87
N SER A 75 -10.80 27.24 3.84
CA SER A 75 -9.35 27.11 3.94
C SER A 75 -8.75 28.47 4.31
N THR A 76 -8.31 28.62 5.55
CA THR A 76 -7.39 29.70 5.94
C THR A 76 -5.97 29.26 5.61
N ASP A 77 -5.38 29.87 4.60
CA ASP A 77 -3.95 29.85 4.29
C ASP A 77 -3.13 30.32 5.50
N THR A 78 -2.46 29.38 6.16
CA THR A 78 -1.23 29.66 6.89
C THR A 78 -0.16 28.75 6.34
N ALA A 79 0.80 29.37 5.65
CA ALA A 79 1.97 28.73 5.07
C ALA A 79 2.79 28.05 6.16
N ASP A 80 2.83 26.71 6.13
CA ASP A 80 3.87 25.93 6.76
C ASP A 80 4.47 25.03 5.67
N GLU A 81 5.76 25.26 5.37
CA GLU A 81 6.52 24.61 4.31
C GLU A 81 6.83 23.18 4.71
N ASN A 82 5.89 22.27 4.54
CA ASN A 82 6.11 20.84 4.37
C ASN A 82 4.84 20.19 3.75
N THR A 83 4.43 20.68 2.60
CA THR A 83 3.39 20.05 1.80
C THR A 83 4.01 18.85 1.09
N GLU A 84 3.88 17.66 1.68
CA GLU A 84 3.81 16.45 0.87
C GLU A 84 2.63 16.66 -0.09
N GLU A 85 2.92 16.83 -1.38
CA GLU A 85 1.89 16.88 -2.43
C GLU A 85 1.03 15.63 -2.25
N LYS A 86 -0.23 15.80 -1.86
CA LYS A 86 -1.17 14.67 -1.77
C LYS A 86 -1.30 14.10 -3.17
N ASP A 87 -0.71 12.92 -3.35
CA ASP A 87 -0.83 12.16 -4.58
C ASP A 87 -2.31 11.77 -4.77
N GLU A 88 -3.01 12.46 -5.66
CA GLU A 88 -4.44 12.28 -5.91
C GLU A 88 -4.75 10.99 -6.69
N ARG A 89 -3.73 10.23 -7.10
CA ARG A 89 -3.91 8.98 -7.81
C ARG A 89 -4.66 7.95 -6.97
N LYS A 90 -5.51 7.18 -7.61
CA LYS A 90 -6.18 6.05 -6.97
C LYS A 90 -5.16 4.97 -6.62
N VAL A 91 -5.22 4.43 -5.42
CA VAL A 91 -4.29 3.40 -4.95
C VAL A 91 -4.93 2.03 -5.12
N ILE A 92 -4.29 1.16 -5.91
CA ILE A 92 -4.64 -0.26 -6.03
C ILE A 92 -3.63 -1.04 -5.18
N TYR A 93 -4.11 -1.66 -4.10
CA TYR A 93 -3.24 -2.47 -3.24
C TYR A 93 -2.99 -3.84 -3.86
N TYR A 94 -1.78 -4.39 -3.64
CA TYR A 94 -1.45 -5.72 -4.13
C TYR A 94 -0.67 -6.57 -3.14
N VAL A 95 -0.79 -7.89 -3.31
CA VAL A 95 -0.15 -8.95 -2.52
C VAL A 95 0.74 -9.77 -3.45
N THR A 96 1.97 -10.04 -3.03
CA THR A 96 2.90 -10.90 -3.78
C THR A 96 3.09 -12.27 -3.14
N ASP A 97 2.88 -12.39 -1.83
CA ASP A 97 2.98 -13.64 -1.08
C ASP A 97 1.92 -13.68 0.03
N LYS A 98 0.90 -14.49 -0.17
CA LYS A 98 -0.23 -14.62 0.77
C LYS A 98 0.21 -15.11 2.17
N LEU A 99 1.26 -15.92 2.25
CA LEU A 99 1.72 -16.47 3.52
C LEU A 99 2.51 -15.42 4.32
N GLN A 100 3.48 -14.78 3.68
CA GLN A 100 4.30 -13.75 4.33
C GLN A 100 3.49 -12.51 4.67
N GLN A 101 2.51 -12.16 3.85
CA GLN A 101 1.68 -10.96 4.01
C GLN A 101 0.32 -11.26 4.69
N GLY A 102 0.15 -12.42 5.29
CA GLY A 102 -1.11 -12.86 5.90
C GLY A 102 -1.65 -11.90 6.98
N GLN A 103 -0.77 -11.27 7.77
CA GLN A 103 -1.16 -10.26 8.76
C GLN A 103 -1.82 -9.05 8.11
N TYR A 104 -1.21 -8.52 7.04
CA TYR A 104 -1.74 -7.36 6.32
C TYR A 104 -3.04 -7.69 5.60
N ILE A 105 -3.14 -8.89 5.01
CA ILE A 105 -4.39 -9.38 4.39
C ILE A 105 -5.52 -9.40 5.42
N LYS A 106 -5.24 -9.87 6.65
CA LYS A 106 -6.23 -9.88 7.73
C LYS A 106 -6.67 -8.47 8.09
N MET A 107 -5.74 -7.53 8.27
CA MET A 107 -6.02 -6.12 8.55
C MET A 107 -6.90 -5.50 7.46
N PHE A 108 -6.60 -5.74 6.19
CA PHE A 108 -7.38 -5.23 5.06
C PHE A 108 -8.80 -5.77 5.05
N LYS A 109 -8.98 -7.09 5.25
CA LYS A 109 -10.31 -7.71 5.31
C LYS A 109 -11.15 -7.19 6.47
N GLU A 110 -10.57 -6.97 7.64
CA GLU A 110 -11.25 -6.39 8.81
C GLU A 110 -11.76 -4.97 8.56
N GLN A 111 -11.10 -4.23 7.66
CA GLN A 111 -11.49 -2.87 7.26
C GLN A 111 -12.27 -2.83 5.93
N ASN A 112 -12.77 -3.97 5.44
CA ASN A 112 -13.45 -4.09 4.15
C ASN A 112 -12.62 -3.54 2.96
N MET A 113 -11.30 -3.50 3.10
CA MET A 113 -10.39 -3.14 2.02
C MET A 113 -10.08 -4.34 1.16
N ASP A 114 -9.77 -4.11 -0.12
CA ASP A 114 -9.43 -5.16 -1.08
C ASP A 114 -8.00 -4.96 -1.62
N ALA A 115 -7.40 -6.02 -2.12
CA ALA A 115 -6.11 -5.99 -2.79
C ALA A 115 -6.10 -7.04 -3.90
N VAL A 116 -5.24 -6.86 -4.90
CA VAL A 116 -5.07 -7.81 -5.99
C VAL A 116 -3.86 -8.70 -5.76
N ILE A 117 -3.93 -9.95 -6.21
CA ILE A 117 -2.86 -10.94 -6.05
C ILE A 117 -1.98 -10.89 -7.29
N LEU A 118 -0.70 -10.61 -7.08
CA LEU A 118 0.34 -10.48 -8.09
C LEU A 118 1.53 -11.38 -7.70
N ASP A 119 1.40 -12.68 -7.93
CA ASP A 119 2.34 -13.71 -7.45
C ASP A 119 3.35 -14.17 -8.51
N HIS A 120 3.27 -13.63 -9.72
CA HIS A 120 4.22 -13.91 -10.79
C HIS A 120 5.36 -12.88 -10.84
N ASN A 121 6.56 -13.32 -11.14
CA ASN A 121 7.75 -12.45 -11.25
C ASN A 121 7.60 -11.32 -12.29
N ILE A 122 6.74 -11.49 -13.29
CA ILE A 122 6.49 -10.49 -14.33
C ILE A 122 5.59 -9.35 -13.84
N ASP A 123 4.84 -9.58 -12.77
CA ASP A 123 3.78 -8.66 -12.33
C ASP A 123 4.33 -7.30 -11.92
N THR A 124 5.44 -7.24 -11.20
CA THR A 124 6.07 -5.98 -10.78
C THR A 124 6.44 -5.11 -11.98
N SER A 125 7.04 -5.69 -13.02
CA SER A 125 7.37 -4.96 -14.24
C SER A 125 6.12 -4.51 -14.98
N PHE A 126 5.10 -5.36 -14.99
CA PHE A 126 3.85 -5.09 -15.67
C PHE A 126 3.07 -3.93 -15.01
N ILE A 127 2.88 -3.94 -13.68
CA ILE A 127 2.21 -2.84 -12.99
C ILE A 127 2.99 -1.53 -13.09
N SER A 128 4.33 -1.56 -13.05
CA SER A 128 5.16 -0.37 -13.26
C SER A 128 4.96 0.24 -14.65
N GLN A 129 4.81 -0.59 -15.70
CA GLN A 129 4.46 -0.10 -17.02
C GLN A 129 3.06 0.50 -17.09
N LEU A 130 2.08 -0.11 -16.41
CA LEU A 130 0.72 0.44 -16.35
C LEU A 130 0.69 1.82 -15.69
N GLU A 131 1.41 2.00 -14.58
CA GLU A 131 1.53 3.29 -13.90
C GLU A 131 2.20 4.37 -14.76
N GLN A 132 3.26 4.01 -15.50
CA GLN A 132 3.95 4.95 -16.39
C GLN A 132 3.07 5.42 -17.56
N ARG A 133 2.09 4.61 -17.93
CA ARG A 133 1.17 4.90 -19.04
C ARG A 133 -0.09 5.64 -18.61
N ASN A 134 -0.38 5.63 -17.33
CA ASN A 134 -1.59 6.23 -16.79
C ASN A 134 -1.33 6.86 -15.42
N GLU A 135 -1.50 8.17 -15.34
CA GLU A 135 -1.25 8.96 -14.13
C GLU A 135 -2.43 8.97 -13.15
N HIS A 136 -3.53 8.26 -13.43
CA HIS A 136 -4.72 8.29 -12.58
C HIS A 136 -4.72 7.28 -11.44
N TYR A 137 -3.83 6.29 -11.48
CA TYR A 137 -3.72 5.28 -10.43
C TYR A 137 -2.27 4.87 -10.19
N LYS A 138 -2.04 4.29 -9.03
CA LYS A 138 -0.77 3.67 -8.65
C LYS A 138 -1.03 2.34 -7.95
N PHE A 139 -0.07 1.45 -8.04
CA PHE A 139 -0.08 0.20 -7.28
C PHE A 139 0.79 0.36 -6.03
N MET A 140 0.26 -0.10 -4.90
CA MET A 140 0.97 -0.10 -3.62
C MET A 140 0.91 -1.48 -3.00
N ARG A 141 2.06 -2.01 -2.61
CA ARG A 141 2.09 -3.30 -1.94
C ARG A 141 1.44 -3.19 -0.57
N ILE A 142 0.68 -4.21 -0.19
CA ILE A 142 -0.14 -4.22 1.03
C ILE A 142 0.65 -3.96 2.32
N ASP A 143 1.97 -4.18 2.29
CA ASP A 143 2.89 -3.98 3.40
C ASP A 143 3.86 -2.80 3.17
N ALA A 144 3.58 -1.94 2.20
CA ALA A 144 4.43 -0.78 1.90
C ALA A 144 4.23 0.37 2.89
N ASP A 145 3.02 0.57 3.38
CA ASP A 145 2.71 1.59 4.39
C ASP A 145 1.47 1.19 5.20
N VAL A 146 1.32 1.81 6.35
CA VAL A 146 0.08 1.72 7.14
C VAL A 146 -0.87 2.78 6.62
N THR A 147 -1.95 2.33 5.99
CA THR A 147 -2.93 3.23 5.38
C THR A 147 -3.70 4.03 6.44
N GLU A 148 -4.14 5.23 6.10
CA GLU A 148 -4.96 6.07 6.99
C GLU A 148 -6.23 5.33 7.48
N SER A 149 -6.79 4.46 6.64
CA SER A 149 -7.96 3.64 7.01
C SER A 149 -7.69 2.62 8.11
N LEU A 150 -6.44 2.23 8.34
CA LEU A 150 -6.04 1.34 9.43
C LEU A 150 -5.72 2.07 10.73
N LYS A 151 -5.57 3.39 10.66
CA LYS A 151 -5.31 4.26 11.82
C LYS A 151 -6.62 4.64 12.52
N ASP A 152 -6.52 4.86 13.82
CA ASP A 152 -7.60 5.44 14.61
C ASP A 152 -7.53 6.99 14.53
N GLU A 153 -8.66 7.67 14.48
CA GLU A 153 -8.76 9.13 14.27
C GLU A 153 -8.23 9.98 15.43
N THR A 154 -7.79 9.38 16.53
CA THR A 154 -7.29 10.10 17.71
C THR A 154 -5.85 10.55 17.54
N SER A 155 -5.70 11.86 17.47
CA SER A 155 -4.54 12.75 17.35
C SER A 155 -3.11 12.18 17.52
N ALA A 156 -2.29 12.45 16.48
CA ALA A 156 -0.85 12.18 16.44
C ALA A 156 -0.01 13.13 17.35
N GLU A 157 -0.59 14.19 17.90
CA GLU A 157 0.18 15.21 18.65
C GLU A 157 0.65 14.73 20.04
N ASP A 158 -0.12 13.86 20.69
CA ASP A 158 0.21 13.35 22.03
C ASP A 158 1.30 12.28 22.05
N LEU A 159 1.65 11.70 20.90
CA LEU A 159 2.55 10.55 20.81
C LEU A 159 4.00 10.88 20.39
N LYS A 160 4.33 12.16 20.18
CA LYS A 160 5.68 12.56 19.74
C LYS A 160 6.78 12.24 20.77
N ALA A 161 6.53 12.53 22.03
CA ALA A 161 7.51 12.30 23.10
C ALA A 161 7.79 10.79 23.31
N GLU A 162 6.76 9.97 23.16
CA GLU A 162 6.86 8.52 23.22
C GLU A 162 7.61 7.97 22.01
N THR A 163 7.34 8.51 20.83
CA THR A 163 8.03 8.14 19.58
C THR A 163 9.54 8.35 19.68
N ASP A 164 9.99 9.49 20.20
CA ASP A 164 11.43 9.80 20.33
C ASP A 164 12.13 8.81 21.27
N THR A 165 11.51 8.53 22.42
CA THR A 165 12.06 7.59 23.41
C THR A 165 12.14 6.16 22.84
N LEU A 166 11.08 5.69 22.21
CA LEU A 166 11.01 4.34 21.63
C LEU A 166 11.92 4.21 20.41
N THR A 167 12.13 5.27 19.64
CA THR A 167 13.04 5.28 18.50
C THR A 167 14.45 4.91 18.92
N ASP A 168 14.98 5.51 19.99
CA ASP A 168 16.31 5.23 20.50
C ASP A 168 16.46 3.78 21.02
N VAL A 169 15.42 3.29 21.68
CA VAL A 169 15.39 1.92 22.21
C VAL A 169 15.40 0.90 21.05
N PHE A 170 14.53 1.06 20.09
CA PHE A 170 14.39 0.10 18.98
C PHE A 170 15.57 0.15 18.00
N LYS A 171 16.13 1.33 17.70
CA LYS A 171 17.35 1.44 16.89
C LYS A 171 18.53 0.68 17.53
N LYS A 172 18.71 0.82 18.83
CA LYS A 172 19.74 0.10 19.58
C LYS A 172 19.47 -1.41 19.63
N ALA A 173 18.23 -1.81 19.93
CA ALA A 173 17.86 -3.21 20.07
C ALA A 173 18.00 -3.98 18.75
N LEU A 174 17.62 -3.35 17.63
CA LEU A 174 17.67 -3.95 16.29
C LEU A 174 18.99 -3.69 15.55
N ASN A 175 19.91 -2.92 16.17
CA ASN A 175 21.18 -2.51 15.57
C ASN A 175 21.01 -1.91 14.17
N ASN A 176 19.99 -1.07 14.00
CA ASN A 176 19.62 -0.44 12.74
C ASN A 176 19.39 1.07 12.94
N ASP A 177 20.40 1.87 12.67
CA ASP A 177 20.35 3.34 12.83
C ASP A 177 19.43 4.02 11.80
N LYS A 178 19.12 3.32 10.70
CA LYS A 178 18.25 3.83 9.62
C LYS A 178 16.77 3.51 9.84
N LEU A 179 16.44 2.75 10.89
CA LEU A 179 15.06 2.41 11.20
C LEU A 179 14.26 3.67 11.54
N THR A 180 13.15 3.87 10.86
CA THR A 180 12.16 4.87 11.25
C THR A 180 11.18 4.21 12.22
N VAL A 181 10.96 4.80 13.39
CA VAL A 181 9.98 4.33 14.37
C VAL A 181 8.83 5.34 14.42
N LYS A 182 7.61 4.86 14.36
CA LYS A 182 6.39 5.65 14.52
C LYS A 182 5.54 5.01 15.63
N VAL A 183 4.89 5.84 16.43
CA VAL A 183 3.87 5.38 17.38
C VAL A 183 2.54 5.91 16.87
N GLU A 184 1.62 5.01 16.58
CA GLU A 184 0.30 5.33 16.02
C GLU A 184 -0.76 4.45 16.68
N LYS A 185 -1.99 4.94 16.77
CA LYS A 185 -3.12 4.13 17.22
C LYS A 185 -3.71 3.41 16.02
N LEU A 186 -3.67 2.07 16.05
CA LEU A 186 -4.32 1.24 15.04
C LEU A 186 -5.68 0.77 15.54
N LYS A 187 -6.67 0.70 14.64
CA LYS A 187 -8.03 0.25 14.96
C LYS A 187 -8.06 -1.16 15.54
N ASN A 188 -7.16 -2.04 15.12
CA ASN A 188 -7.04 -3.39 15.69
C ASN A 188 -6.03 -3.39 16.85
N ALA A 189 -6.50 -3.45 18.08
CA ALA A 189 -5.67 -3.46 19.28
C ALA A 189 -4.86 -4.76 19.48
N ASP A 190 -5.21 -5.87 18.83
CA ASP A 190 -4.47 -7.14 18.94
C ASP A 190 -3.10 -7.08 18.26
N ILE A 191 -2.89 -6.10 17.38
CA ILE A 191 -1.62 -5.91 16.65
C ILE A 191 -0.74 -4.97 17.45
N ALA A 192 0.39 -5.48 17.99
CA ALA A 192 1.33 -4.68 18.77
C ALA A 192 2.21 -3.78 17.87
N SER A 193 2.66 -4.30 16.72
CA SER A 193 3.52 -3.56 15.81
C SER A 193 3.40 -4.05 14.38
N VAL A 194 3.76 -3.17 13.44
CA VAL A 194 3.81 -3.45 12.01
C VAL A 194 5.14 -2.93 11.45
N ILE A 195 5.83 -3.75 10.65
CA ILE A 195 7.02 -3.32 9.91
C ILE A 195 6.64 -3.12 8.45
N THR A 196 6.81 -1.90 7.97
CA THR A 196 6.57 -1.55 6.56
C THR A 196 7.87 -1.16 5.87
N LEU A 197 7.91 -1.31 4.56
CA LEU A 197 8.92 -0.71 3.70
C LEU A 197 8.22 0.18 2.68
N SER A 198 8.88 1.28 2.27
CA SER A 198 8.36 2.08 1.18
C SER A 198 8.16 1.23 -0.09
N GLU A 199 7.20 1.62 -0.94
CA GLU A 199 6.94 0.92 -2.21
C GLU A 199 8.21 0.86 -3.07
N GLU A 200 8.97 1.95 -3.12
CA GLU A 200 10.26 2.00 -3.83
C GLU A 200 11.28 1.02 -3.24
N GLY A 201 11.38 0.97 -1.91
CA GLY A 201 12.25 0.03 -1.20
C GLY A 201 11.88 -1.42 -1.50
N ARG A 202 10.59 -1.73 -1.56
CA ARG A 202 10.08 -3.07 -1.91
C ARG A 202 10.40 -3.45 -3.35
N ARG A 203 10.13 -2.56 -4.29
CA ARG A 203 10.44 -2.79 -5.72
C ARG A 203 11.94 -2.97 -5.94
N MET A 204 12.76 -2.19 -5.23
CA MET A 204 14.20 -2.34 -5.25
C MET A 204 14.64 -3.71 -4.73
N GLN A 205 14.08 -4.17 -3.60
CA GLN A 205 14.38 -5.50 -3.05
C GLN A 205 13.99 -6.63 -4.02
N ASP A 206 12.83 -6.55 -4.64
CA ASP A 206 12.36 -7.55 -5.60
C ASP A 206 13.25 -7.59 -6.84
N MET A 207 13.68 -6.43 -7.33
CA MET A 207 14.64 -6.32 -8.42
C MET A 207 15.99 -6.95 -8.04
N MET A 208 16.49 -6.68 -6.83
CA MET A 208 17.75 -7.24 -6.35
C MET A 208 17.69 -8.76 -6.18
N LYS A 209 16.58 -9.30 -5.67
CA LYS A 209 16.36 -10.76 -5.62
C LYS A 209 16.45 -11.38 -7.01
N MET A 210 15.86 -10.74 -8.00
CA MET A 210 15.89 -11.21 -9.39
C MET A 210 17.32 -11.17 -9.96
N TYR A 211 18.12 -10.14 -9.69
CA TYR A 211 19.54 -10.09 -10.07
C TYR A 211 20.38 -11.16 -9.37
N ALA A 212 20.17 -11.38 -8.07
CA ALA A 212 20.87 -12.42 -7.31
C ALA A 212 20.56 -13.82 -7.86
N MET A 213 19.33 -14.11 -8.24
CA MET A 213 18.93 -15.39 -8.85
C MET A 213 19.56 -15.59 -10.23
N ASN A 214 19.86 -14.54 -10.98
CA ASN A 214 20.51 -14.59 -12.28
C ASN A 214 22.06 -14.65 -12.22
N GLY A 215 22.63 -14.91 -11.05
CA GLY A 215 24.08 -15.10 -10.89
C GLY A 215 24.91 -13.82 -10.86
N MET A 216 24.28 -12.65 -10.81
CA MET A 216 24.94 -11.35 -10.65
C MET A 216 25.09 -10.95 -9.16
N GLY A 217 25.12 -11.94 -8.27
CA GLY A 217 25.20 -11.79 -6.82
C GLY A 217 26.55 -11.28 -6.35
N GLY A 218 26.65 -10.01 -6.08
CA GLY A 218 27.82 -9.35 -5.49
C GLY A 218 27.45 -8.17 -4.60
N MET A 219 26.16 -7.84 -4.49
CA MET A 219 25.69 -6.75 -3.65
C MET A 219 25.09 -7.29 -2.35
N ASP A 220 25.47 -6.72 -1.21
CA ASP A 220 24.90 -7.03 0.08
C ASP A 220 23.40 -6.63 0.10
N PRO A 221 22.48 -7.57 0.33
CA PRO A 221 21.05 -7.27 0.45
C PRO A 221 20.73 -6.21 1.52
N ASN A 222 21.57 -6.10 2.56
CA ASN A 222 21.41 -5.12 3.63
C ASN A 222 21.79 -3.69 3.21
N MET A 223 22.44 -3.51 2.08
CA MET A 223 22.82 -2.19 1.58
C MET A 223 21.59 -1.31 1.27
N PHE A 224 20.43 -1.94 1.04
CA PHE A 224 19.15 -1.30 0.72
C PHE A 224 18.05 -1.51 1.80
N ALA A 225 18.44 -2.00 2.98
CA ALA A 225 17.52 -2.09 4.14
C ALA A 225 17.12 -0.71 4.71
N ALA A 226 17.28 0.35 3.90
CA ALA A 226 17.36 1.72 4.39
C ALA A 226 16.00 2.32 4.81
N ASP A 227 14.87 1.82 4.31
CA ASP A 227 13.59 2.51 4.48
C ASP A 227 12.55 1.65 5.23
N GLN A 228 12.99 0.96 6.28
CA GLN A 228 12.08 0.23 7.16
C GLN A 228 11.42 1.20 8.14
N THR A 229 10.11 1.15 8.23
CA THR A 229 9.34 1.84 9.26
C THR A 229 8.72 0.82 10.20
N LEU A 230 9.04 0.92 11.49
CA LEU A 230 8.39 0.18 12.56
C LEU A 230 7.29 1.06 13.15
N THR A 231 6.05 0.69 12.91
CA THR A 231 4.90 1.34 13.53
C THR A 231 4.49 0.55 14.76
N LEU A 232 4.53 1.18 15.93
CA LEU A 232 4.08 0.64 17.21
C LEU A 232 2.63 1.08 17.44
N ASN A 233 1.79 0.15 17.90
CA ASN A 233 0.39 0.43 18.12
C ASN A 233 0.11 0.83 19.57
N ALA A 234 -0.12 2.12 19.82
CA ALA A 234 -0.44 2.64 21.15
C ALA A 234 -1.77 2.11 21.75
N ASN A 235 -2.62 1.44 20.96
CA ASN A 235 -3.82 0.76 21.45
C ASN A 235 -3.55 -0.66 21.95
N ASN A 236 -2.31 -1.16 21.80
CA ASN A 236 -1.94 -2.49 22.26
C ASN A 236 -1.30 -2.46 23.66
N GLU A 237 -1.67 -3.38 24.53
CA GLU A 237 -1.20 -3.45 25.93
C GLU A 237 0.32 -3.66 26.10
N LEU A 238 1.03 -4.06 25.02
CA LEU A 238 2.48 -4.29 25.05
C LEU A 238 3.29 -3.04 24.70
N VAL A 239 2.67 -2.00 24.18
CA VAL A 239 3.28 -0.74 23.75
C VAL A 239 3.00 0.35 24.76
#